data_fa66964dfa53e0c7dd604473380a1683
#
_entry.id   fa66964dfa53e0c7dd604473380a1683
#
_cell.length_a   1.000
_cell.length_b   1.000
_cell.length_c   1.000
_cell.angle_alpha   90.00
_cell.angle_beta   90.00
_cell.angle_gamma   90.00
#
_symmetry.space_group_name_H-M   'P 1'
#
loop_
_entity.id
_entity.type
_entity.pdbx_description
1 polymer ?
#
loop_
_entity_poly.entity_id
_entity_poly.type
_entity_poly.pdbx_seq_one_letter_code
_entity_poly.pdbx_strand_id
1 'polypeptide(L)'
;MEFTEQEKKVLADKYETFKEEIELAMIQNCIVECELYSLLAEIIRGTKSGKKISLRDVSVRRKTKLSMWLHGAAGFPDFVVLERKKSRDAAKYGCIEAKRPYDNMEITEQIEGHLNSYGKVIYTNGLIWKFYKVKEKPVKEFCLGCIDPDNQDSVIWEPVNNWYELMSFLEDWNWKS
;
A
#
# COMPACT_ATOMS: atom_id res chain seq x y z
N MET A 1 14.63 -0.06 -12.15
CA MET A 1 14.35 -0.69 -13.48
C MET A 1 13.81 0.39 -14.41
N GLU A 2 14.22 0.44 -15.68
CA GLU A 2 13.62 1.35 -16.67
C GLU A 2 12.50 0.62 -17.42
N PHE A 3 11.35 1.26 -17.57
CA PHE A 3 10.23 0.75 -18.35
C PHE A 3 10.41 1.08 -19.82
N THR A 4 10.04 0.17 -20.69
CA THR A 4 9.90 0.43 -22.13
C THR A 4 8.77 1.43 -22.39
N GLU A 5 8.75 2.06 -23.55
CA GLU A 5 7.67 3.01 -23.92
C GLU A 5 6.28 2.36 -23.91
N GLN A 6 6.18 1.08 -24.30
CA GLN A 6 4.93 0.33 -24.24
C GLN A 6 4.48 0.08 -22.78
N GLU A 7 5.41 -0.26 -21.87
CA GLU A 7 5.10 -0.42 -20.46
C GLU A 7 4.69 0.91 -19.82
N LYS A 8 5.38 2.01 -20.16
CA LYS A 8 5.00 3.35 -19.69
C LYS A 8 3.60 3.73 -20.11
N LYS A 9 3.20 3.45 -21.35
CA LYS A 9 1.84 3.71 -21.83
C LYS A 9 0.81 2.95 -20.97
N VAL A 10 1.01 1.66 -20.75
CA VAL A 10 0.12 0.85 -19.89
C VAL A 10 0.09 1.37 -18.45
N LEU A 11 1.24 1.81 -17.91
CA LEU A 11 1.30 2.37 -16.57
C LEU A 11 0.62 3.74 -16.49
N ALA A 12 0.70 4.56 -17.54
CA ALA A 12 0.00 5.84 -17.59
C ALA A 12 -1.53 5.63 -17.59
N ASP A 13 -2.04 4.71 -18.40
CA ASP A 13 -3.47 4.38 -18.44
C ASP A 13 -3.95 3.89 -17.05
N LYS A 14 -3.15 3.08 -16.35
CA LYS A 14 -3.44 2.64 -14.98
C LYS A 14 -3.42 3.80 -13.98
N TYR A 15 -2.52 4.77 -14.17
CA TYR A 15 -2.46 5.94 -13.30
C TYR A 15 -3.71 6.80 -13.45
N GLU A 16 -4.18 7.02 -14.68
CA GLU A 16 -5.42 7.74 -14.91
C GLU A 16 -6.61 7.05 -14.24
N THR A 17 -6.74 5.72 -14.40
CA THR A 17 -7.79 4.96 -13.72
C THR A 17 -7.67 5.07 -12.18
N PHE A 18 -6.45 4.99 -11.64
CA PHE A 18 -6.21 5.11 -10.20
C PHE A 18 -6.63 6.49 -9.66
N LYS A 19 -6.30 7.56 -10.39
CA LYS A 19 -6.71 8.92 -10.04
C LYS A 19 -8.22 9.07 -10.04
N GLU A 20 -8.86 8.62 -11.11
CA GLU A 20 -10.31 8.68 -11.28
C GLU A 20 -11.04 7.96 -10.15
N GLU A 21 -10.63 6.74 -9.77
CA GLU A 21 -11.25 5.97 -8.70
C GLU A 21 -11.12 6.66 -7.32
N ILE A 22 -9.97 7.28 -7.02
CA ILE A 22 -9.80 8.05 -5.78
C ILE A 22 -10.74 9.27 -5.77
N GLU A 23 -10.79 10.04 -6.84
CA GLU A 23 -11.63 11.23 -6.93
C GLU A 23 -13.12 10.88 -6.91
N LEU A 24 -13.52 9.79 -7.58
CA LEU A 24 -14.89 9.29 -7.51
C LEU A 24 -15.28 8.90 -6.08
N ALA A 25 -14.43 8.18 -5.36
CA ALA A 25 -14.70 7.82 -3.97
C ALA A 25 -14.84 9.06 -3.07
N MET A 26 -14.05 10.11 -3.31
CA MET A 26 -14.14 11.39 -2.59
C MET A 26 -15.47 12.10 -2.88
N ILE A 27 -15.82 12.32 -4.14
CA ILE A 27 -17.04 13.03 -4.57
C ILE A 27 -18.30 12.27 -4.13
N GLN A 28 -18.27 10.94 -4.15
CA GLN A 28 -19.39 10.08 -3.78
C GLN A 28 -19.55 9.88 -2.27
N ASN A 29 -18.71 10.52 -1.46
CA ASN A 29 -18.66 10.34 0.00
C ASN A 29 -18.42 8.89 0.45
N CYS A 30 -17.72 8.10 -0.38
CA CYS A 30 -17.39 6.71 -0.11
C CYS A 30 -15.96 6.57 0.47
N ILE A 31 -15.29 7.67 0.81
CA ILE A 31 -13.87 7.70 1.16
C ILE A 31 -13.61 7.20 2.57
N VAL A 32 -13.72 5.90 2.76
CA VAL A 32 -13.26 5.19 3.96
C VAL A 32 -12.02 4.37 3.61
N GLU A 33 -11.22 4.00 4.61
CA GLU A 33 -9.95 3.27 4.37
C GLU A 33 -10.11 2.06 3.45
N CYS A 34 -11.19 1.29 3.64
CA CYS A 34 -11.41 0.06 2.89
C CYS A 34 -11.72 0.26 1.39
N GLU A 35 -12.11 1.46 0.96
CA GLU A 35 -12.28 1.76 -0.46
C GLU A 35 -10.94 1.69 -1.23
N LEU A 36 -9.84 2.01 -0.56
CA LEU A 36 -8.51 1.91 -1.16
C LEU A 36 -8.01 0.47 -1.32
N TYR A 37 -8.59 -0.50 -0.59
CA TYR A 37 -8.00 -1.85 -0.51
C TYR A 37 -7.96 -2.58 -1.85
N SER A 38 -8.99 -2.43 -2.67
CA SER A 38 -9.02 -3.03 -4.01
C SER A 38 -7.94 -2.44 -4.92
N LEU A 39 -7.81 -1.11 -4.93
CA LEU A 39 -6.80 -0.39 -5.70
C LEU A 39 -5.39 -0.77 -5.26
N LEU A 40 -5.11 -0.75 -3.95
CA LEU A 40 -3.81 -1.13 -3.40
C LEU A 40 -3.47 -2.59 -3.72
N ALA A 41 -4.44 -3.49 -3.57
CA ALA A 41 -4.24 -4.90 -3.86
C ALA A 41 -3.96 -5.15 -5.36
N GLU A 42 -4.63 -4.43 -6.26
CA GLU A 42 -4.38 -4.50 -7.70
C GLU A 42 -2.96 -4.02 -8.04
N ILE A 43 -2.58 -2.84 -7.54
CA ILE A 43 -1.23 -2.29 -7.76
C ILE A 43 -0.18 -3.29 -7.30
N ILE A 44 -0.25 -3.74 -6.05
CA ILE A 44 0.76 -4.64 -5.48
C ILE A 44 0.82 -5.97 -6.24
N ARG A 45 -0.34 -6.62 -6.49
CA ARG A 45 -0.39 -7.91 -7.20
C ARG A 45 0.03 -7.80 -8.67
N GLY A 46 -0.11 -6.61 -9.27
CA GLY A 46 0.31 -6.33 -10.63
C GLY A 46 1.83 -6.37 -10.84
N THR A 47 2.62 -6.14 -9.79
CA THR A 47 4.08 -6.10 -9.85
C THR A 47 4.73 -7.48 -9.91
N LYS A 48 5.97 -7.56 -10.42
CA LYS A 48 6.78 -8.80 -10.39
C LYS A 48 7.04 -9.27 -8.97
N SER A 49 7.30 -8.34 -8.05
CA SER A 49 7.48 -8.64 -6.61
C SER A 49 6.19 -9.17 -6.00
N GLY A 50 5.04 -8.56 -6.32
CA GLY A 50 3.73 -8.95 -5.84
C GLY A 50 3.27 -10.32 -6.33
N LYS A 51 3.68 -10.74 -7.54
CA LYS A 51 3.42 -12.09 -8.04
C LYS A 51 4.14 -13.20 -7.25
N LYS A 52 5.18 -12.85 -6.49
CA LYS A 52 5.97 -13.78 -5.67
C LYS A 52 5.48 -13.93 -4.23
N ILE A 53 4.46 -13.18 -3.84
CA ILE A 53 3.90 -13.16 -2.49
C ILE A 53 2.42 -13.54 -2.48
N SER A 54 1.89 -13.73 -1.28
CA SER A 54 0.46 -13.90 -1.02
C SER A 54 -0.02 -12.72 -0.19
N LEU A 55 -0.70 -11.78 -0.81
CA LEU A 55 -1.30 -10.62 -0.17
C LEU A 55 -2.67 -10.99 0.39
N ARG A 56 -2.88 -10.80 1.70
CA ARG A 56 -4.11 -11.13 2.41
C ARG A 56 -4.69 -9.92 3.09
N ASP A 57 -5.90 -9.55 2.71
CA ASP A 57 -6.74 -8.63 3.47
C ASP A 57 -7.12 -9.30 4.80
N VAL A 58 -6.79 -8.61 5.89
CA VAL A 58 -7.04 -9.07 7.26
C VAL A 58 -7.73 -8.00 8.12
N SER A 59 -8.10 -6.87 7.53
CA SER A 59 -8.70 -5.71 8.16
C SER A 59 -9.94 -6.03 9.01
N VAL A 60 -10.80 -6.93 8.53
CA VAL A 60 -12.03 -7.38 9.22
C VAL A 60 -11.81 -8.58 10.13
N ARG A 61 -10.58 -9.04 10.31
CA ARG A 61 -10.28 -10.21 11.13
C ARG A 61 -10.53 -9.95 12.62
N ARG A 62 -11.08 -10.93 13.30
CA ARG A 62 -11.22 -10.95 14.76
C ARG A 62 -10.21 -11.92 15.36
N LYS A 63 -9.83 -11.69 16.62
CA LYS A 63 -8.93 -12.59 17.37
C LYS A 63 -9.60 -13.95 17.56
N THR A 64 -9.14 -14.94 16.79
CA THR A 64 -9.53 -16.34 16.90
C THR A 64 -8.28 -17.22 16.88
N LYS A 65 -8.39 -18.49 17.28
CA LYS A 65 -7.28 -19.45 17.19
C LYS A 65 -6.67 -19.52 15.77
N LEU A 66 -7.49 -19.31 14.73
CA LEU A 66 -7.07 -19.41 13.33
C LEU A 66 -6.42 -18.12 12.80
N SER A 67 -6.71 -16.97 13.42
CA SER A 67 -6.22 -15.67 12.93
C SER A 67 -5.15 -15.05 13.80
N MET A 68 -4.98 -15.51 15.05
CA MET A 68 -4.03 -14.92 16.01
C MET A 68 -2.58 -14.82 15.50
N TRP A 69 -2.16 -15.77 14.66
CA TRP A 69 -0.82 -15.73 14.10
C TRP A 69 -0.60 -14.58 13.09
N LEU A 70 -1.71 -13.98 12.58
CA LEU A 70 -1.68 -12.78 11.72
C LEU A 70 -1.79 -11.48 12.52
N HIS A 71 -1.99 -11.55 13.84
CA HIS A 71 -2.10 -10.39 14.71
C HIS A 71 -0.71 -9.95 15.17
N GLY A 72 -0.39 -8.67 15.00
CA GLY A 72 0.85 -8.07 15.50
C GLY A 72 0.67 -7.38 16.84
N ALA A 73 1.72 -6.73 17.32
CA ALA A 73 1.71 -5.96 18.58
C ALA A 73 0.67 -4.82 18.54
N ALA A 74 0.51 -4.17 17.39
CA ALA A 74 -0.46 -3.09 17.16
C ALA A 74 -1.82 -3.57 16.64
N GLY A 75 -2.08 -4.87 16.62
CA GLY A 75 -3.33 -5.41 16.07
C GLY A 75 -3.18 -6.08 14.72
N PHE A 76 -4.30 -6.19 14.00
CA PHE A 76 -4.29 -6.60 12.60
C PHE A 76 -4.01 -5.37 11.73
N PRO A 77 -3.06 -5.44 10.79
CA PRO A 77 -2.96 -4.46 9.73
C PRO A 77 -4.08 -4.65 8.69
N ASP A 78 -4.17 -3.79 7.70
CA ASP A 78 -5.13 -3.99 6.62
C ASP A 78 -4.75 -5.20 5.76
N PHE A 79 -3.47 -5.32 5.40
CA PHE A 79 -2.97 -6.49 4.68
C PHE A 79 -1.75 -7.09 5.36
N VAL A 80 -1.70 -8.43 5.36
CA VAL A 80 -0.48 -9.18 5.66
C VAL A 80 0.10 -9.75 4.37
N VAL A 81 1.41 -9.60 4.22
CA VAL A 81 2.19 -10.16 3.12
C VAL A 81 2.83 -11.46 3.58
N LEU A 82 2.43 -12.55 2.95
CA LEU A 82 2.88 -13.90 3.26
C LEU A 82 3.72 -14.48 2.14
N GLU A 83 4.51 -15.47 2.49
CA GLU A 83 5.14 -16.35 1.52
C GLU A 83 4.08 -16.99 0.60
N ARG A 84 4.34 -17.02 -0.71
CA ARG A 84 3.47 -17.68 -1.68
C ARG A 84 3.70 -19.18 -1.70
N LYS A 85 3.29 -19.85 -0.63
CA LYS A 85 3.48 -21.26 -0.36
C LYS A 85 2.16 -21.90 0.06
N LYS A 86 1.84 -23.07 -0.46
CA LYS A 86 0.66 -23.85 -0.08
C LYS A 86 0.91 -24.62 1.23
N SER A 87 1.19 -23.89 2.31
CA SER A 87 1.48 -24.48 3.61
C SER A 87 0.96 -23.57 4.74
N ARG A 88 0.67 -24.18 5.89
CA ARG A 88 0.26 -23.46 7.11
C ARG A 88 1.41 -22.72 7.79
N ASP A 89 2.65 -23.09 7.48
CA ASP A 89 3.88 -22.49 7.98
C ASP A 89 4.47 -21.43 7.04
N ALA A 90 3.64 -20.85 6.14
CA ALA A 90 4.04 -19.77 5.27
C ALA A 90 4.56 -18.57 6.08
N ALA A 91 5.77 -18.11 5.76
CA ALA A 91 6.39 -17.01 6.47
C ALA A 91 5.64 -15.68 6.28
N LYS A 92 5.66 -14.82 7.29
CA LYS A 92 5.23 -13.43 7.17
C LYS A 92 6.40 -12.58 6.66
N TYR A 93 6.18 -11.80 5.63
CA TYR A 93 7.20 -10.96 4.99
C TYR A 93 7.04 -9.48 5.25
N GLY A 94 5.84 -9.06 5.68
CA GLY A 94 5.53 -7.66 5.92
C GLY A 94 4.03 -7.44 6.05
N CYS A 95 3.64 -6.17 6.08
CA CYS A 95 2.24 -5.76 6.05
C CYS A 95 2.06 -4.45 5.27
N ILE A 96 0.80 -4.12 5.02
CA ILE A 96 0.40 -2.83 4.45
C ILE A 96 -0.65 -2.26 5.39
N GLU A 97 -0.51 -0.99 5.71
CA GLU A 97 -1.47 -0.19 6.44
C GLU A 97 -1.92 0.96 5.56
N ALA A 98 -3.21 1.07 5.35
CA ALA A 98 -3.82 2.13 4.58
C ALA A 98 -4.44 3.18 5.50
N LYS A 99 -4.60 4.38 4.99
CA LYS A 99 -5.34 5.48 5.59
C LYS A 99 -6.18 6.14 4.51
N ARG A 100 -7.17 6.93 4.92
CA ARG A 100 -7.93 7.74 3.97
C ARG A 100 -7.03 8.80 3.34
N PRO A 101 -7.29 9.25 2.10
CA PRO A 101 -6.52 10.30 1.44
C PRO A 101 -6.34 11.59 2.26
N TYR A 102 -7.30 11.91 3.13
CA TYR A 102 -7.25 13.08 4.03
C TYR A 102 -6.37 12.89 5.27
N ASP A 103 -6.04 11.67 5.63
CA ASP A 103 -5.37 11.40 6.89
C ASP A 103 -3.88 11.79 6.82
N ASN A 104 -3.37 12.31 7.94
CA ASN A 104 -1.97 12.61 8.09
C ASN A 104 -1.14 11.32 8.04
N MET A 105 -0.06 11.36 7.29
CA MET A 105 0.85 10.22 7.08
C MET A 105 2.08 10.26 8.00
N GLU A 106 1.95 10.87 9.20
CA GLU A 106 3.00 10.78 10.22
C GLU A 106 3.10 9.37 10.79
N ILE A 107 4.30 9.01 11.23
CA ILE A 107 4.50 7.72 11.90
C ILE A 107 3.74 7.71 13.23
N THR A 108 3.03 6.63 13.50
CA THR A 108 2.24 6.43 14.70
C THR A 108 2.75 5.21 15.47
N GLU A 109 2.39 5.07 16.75
CA GLU A 109 2.66 3.87 17.55
C GLU A 109 2.10 2.59 16.86
N GLN A 110 1.01 2.72 16.10
CA GLN A 110 0.46 1.63 15.31
C GLN A 110 1.44 1.16 14.24
N ILE A 111 2.02 2.09 13.48
CA ILE A 111 3.00 1.78 12.43
C ILE A 111 4.27 1.19 13.03
N GLU A 112 4.75 1.73 14.13
CA GLU A 112 5.90 1.18 14.87
C GLU A 112 5.61 -0.25 15.37
N GLY A 113 4.43 -0.50 15.92
CA GLY A 113 4.01 -1.82 16.36
C GLY A 113 3.89 -2.82 15.20
N HIS A 114 3.41 -2.38 14.04
CA HIS A 114 3.39 -3.19 12.82
C HIS A 114 4.81 -3.47 12.33
N LEU A 115 5.68 -2.47 12.33
CA LEU A 115 7.07 -2.63 11.91
C LEU A 115 7.82 -3.64 12.79
N ASN A 116 7.61 -3.56 14.11
CA ASN A 116 8.18 -4.51 15.06
C ASN A 116 7.66 -5.95 14.85
N SER A 117 6.40 -6.10 14.41
CA SER A 117 5.75 -7.42 14.26
C SER A 117 6.02 -8.07 12.92
N TYR A 118 6.15 -7.29 11.85
CA TYR A 118 6.20 -7.77 10.47
C TYR A 118 7.52 -7.47 9.77
N GLY A 119 8.35 -6.59 10.32
CA GLY A 119 9.68 -6.24 9.79
C GLY A 119 9.67 -5.29 8.61
N LYS A 120 8.59 -5.25 7.84
CA LYS A 120 8.39 -4.35 6.69
C LYS A 120 6.96 -3.85 6.66
N VAL A 121 6.80 -2.56 6.41
CA VAL A 121 5.50 -1.90 6.30
C VAL A 121 5.48 -1.03 5.05
N ILE A 122 4.45 -1.18 4.24
CA ILE A 122 4.01 -0.14 3.30
C ILE A 122 2.89 0.61 4.02
N TYR A 123 3.08 1.91 4.21
CA TYR A 123 2.12 2.81 4.82
C TYR A 123 1.65 3.81 3.77
N THR A 124 0.35 3.85 3.47
CA THR A 124 -0.15 4.67 2.37
C THR A 124 -1.57 5.15 2.61
N ASN A 125 -1.87 6.35 2.10
CA ASN A 125 -3.22 6.89 1.98
C ASN A 125 -3.68 6.99 0.51
N GLY A 126 -3.00 6.28 -0.39
CA GLY A 126 -3.20 6.36 -1.84
C GLY A 126 -2.39 7.48 -2.48
N LEU A 127 -2.31 8.65 -1.87
CA LEU A 127 -1.56 9.82 -2.39
C LEU A 127 -0.09 9.79 -1.98
N ILE A 128 0.18 9.36 -0.76
CA ILE A 128 1.53 9.25 -0.19
C ILE A 128 1.81 7.78 0.10
N TRP A 129 2.99 7.30 -0.29
CA TRP A 129 3.45 5.95 -0.09
C TRP A 129 4.77 5.96 0.65
N LYS A 130 4.81 5.39 1.87
CA LYS A 130 5.99 5.28 2.71
C LYS A 130 6.38 3.83 2.91
N PHE A 131 7.64 3.52 2.68
CA PHE A 131 8.19 2.17 2.79
C PHE A 131 9.13 2.09 3.97
N TYR A 132 8.85 1.20 4.90
CA TYR A 132 9.64 1.00 6.10
C TYR A 132 10.27 -0.39 6.15
N LYS A 133 11.49 -0.46 6.67
CA LYS A 133 12.17 -1.68 7.14
C LYS A 133 12.51 -1.49 8.62
N VAL A 134 12.72 -2.60 9.34
CA VAL A 134 12.96 -2.58 10.80
C VAL A 134 13.94 -1.47 11.21
N LYS A 135 13.51 -0.66 12.19
CA LYS A 135 14.29 0.35 12.94
C LYS A 135 14.62 1.67 12.24
N GLU A 136 14.04 1.99 11.10
CA GLU A 136 14.48 3.16 10.35
C GLU A 136 13.34 4.12 10.01
N LYS A 137 13.72 5.37 9.72
CA LYS A 137 12.94 6.32 8.94
C LYS A 137 12.48 5.63 7.64
N PRO A 138 11.46 6.12 6.93
CA PRO A 138 11.07 5.51 5.67
C PRO A 138 12.30 5.40 4.76
N VAL A 139 12.57 4.16 4.28
CA VAL A 139 13.68 3.92 3.34
C VAL A 139 13.41 4.57 2.00
N LYS A 140 12.13 4.82 1.70
CA LYS A 140 11.65 5.55 0.53
C LYS A 140 10.26 6.11 0.78
N GLU A 141 9.98 7.25 0.17
CA GLU A 141 8.69 7.91 0.14
C GLU A 141 8.38 8.38 -1.28
N PHE A 142 7.12 8.27 -1.69
CA PHE A 142 6.60 8.78 -2.96
C PHE A 142 5.34 9.59 -2.67
N CYS A 143 5.23 10.73 -3.35
CA CYS A 143 4.04 11.57 -3.35
C CYS A 143 3.43 11.52 -4.76
N LEU A 144 2.18 11.12 -4.86
CA LEU A 144 1.40 11.10 -6.10
C LEU A 144 0.46 12.31 -6.21
N GLY A 145 0.23 13.01 -5.11
CA GLY A 145 -0.62 14.18 -5.05
C GLY A 145 -0.94 14.60 -3.63
N CYS A 146 -1.70 15.66 -3.50
CA CYS A 146 -2.24 16.15 -2.23
C CYS A 146 -3.68 16.60 -2.41
N ILE A 147 -4.44 16.62 -1.32
CA ILE A 147 -5.80 17.18 -1.33
C ILE A 147 -5.72 18.67 -1.71
N ASP A 148 -6.58 19.11 -2.59
CA ASP A 148 -6.67 20.51 -2.97
C ASP A 148 -7.16 21.33 -1.76
N PRO A 149 -6.40 22.33 -1.27
CA PRO A 149 -6.79 23.13 -0.13
C PRO A 149 -8.04 23.98 -0.40
N ASP A 150 -8.33 24.29 -1.65
CA ASP A 150 -9.49 25.09 -2.06
C ASP A 150 -10.73 24.23 -2.38
N ASN A 151 -10.54 22.94 -2.62
CA ASN A 151 -11.59 21.98 -2.91
C ASN A 151 -11.27 20.60 -2.37
N GLN A 152 -11.77 20.29 -1.17
CA GLN A 152 -11.48 19.02 -0.48
C GLN A 152 -11.99 17.76 -1.21
N ASP A 153 -12.82 17.92 -2.24
CA ASP A 153 -13.31 16.81 -3.07
C ASP A 153 -12.43 16.57 -4.30
N SER A 154 -11.27 17.22 -4.37
CA SER A 154 -10.33 17.06 -5.49
C SER A 154 -8.89 16.88 -5.01
N VAL A 155 -8.07 16.38 -5.92
CA VAL A 155 -6.64 16.11 -5.70
C VAL A 155 -5.80 16.91 -6.70
N ILE A 156 -4.77 17.59 -6.20
CA ILE A 156 -3.70 18.13 -7.03
C ILE A 156 -2.70 17.01 -7.25
N TRP A 157 -2.71 16.45 -8.46
CA TRP A 157 -1.88 15.29 -8.80
C TRP A 157 -0.49 15.70 -9.24
N GLU A 158 0.48 14.93 -8.78
CA GLU A 158 1.86 15.02 -9.26
C GLU A 158 2.02 14.44 -10.68
N PRO A 159 3.08 14.84 -11.41
CA PRO A 159 3.34 14.29 -12.74
C PRO A 159 3.45 12.77 -12.75
N VAL A 160 3.06 12.15 -13.86
CA VAL A 160 3.08 10.68 -14.04
C VAL A 160 4.46 10.04 -13.78
N ASN A 161 5.53 10.81 -13.81
CA ASN A 161 6.87 10.34 -13.47
C ASN A 161 6.95 9.81 -12.03
N ASN A 162 6.25 10.44 -11.07
CA ASN A 162 6.20 9.97 -9.68
C ASN A 162 5.54 8.58 -9.59
N TRP A 163 4.51 8.34 -10.40
CA TRP A 163 3.90 7.02 -10.54
C TRP A 163 4.88 5.98 -11.12
N TYR A 164 5.63 6.33 -12.18
CA TYR A 164 6.63 5.42 -12.74
C TYR A 164 7.72 5.08 -11.73
N GLU A 165 8.16 6.05 -10.93
CA GLU A 165 9.14 5.81 -9.87
C GLU A 165 8.59 4.87 -8.79
N LEU A 166 7.36 5.10 -8.32
CA LEU A 166 6.68 4.22 -7.38
C LEU A 166 6.57 2.80 -7.94
N MET A 167 6.10 2.65 -9.17
CA MET A 167 5.92 1.34 -9.80
C MET A 167 7.26 0.62 -10.00
N SER A 168 8.31 1.34 -10.43
CA SER A 168 9.65 0.77 -10.53
C SER A 168 10.18 0.30 -9.18
N PHE A 169 9.95 1.06 -8.12
CA PHE A 169 10.35 0.68 -6.77
C PHE A 169 9.59 -0.54 -6.27
N LEU A 170 8.27 -0.59 -6.51
CA LEU A 170 7.44 -1.74 -6.16
C LEU A 170 7.82 -3.02 -6.92
N GLU A 171 8.23 -2.91 -8.19
CA GLU A 171 8.73 -4.04 -8.98
C GLU A 171 9.97 -4.69 -8.34
N ASP A 172 10.85 -3.87 -7.75
CA ASP A 172 12.11 -4.27 -7.14
C ASP A 172 12.01 -4.47 -5.60
N TRP A 173 10.85 -4.17 -5.00
CA TRP A 173 10.66 -4.29 -3.56
C TRP A 173 10.83 -5.74 -3.08
N ASN A 174 11.91 -5.99 -2.35
CA ASN A 174 12.19 -7.33 -1.85
C ASN A 174 11.45 -7.59 -0.54
N TRP A 175 10.39 -8.38 -0.60
CA TRP A 175 9.62 -8.78 0.57
C TRP A 175 10.35 -9.79 1.47
N LYS A 176 11.26 -10.60 0.94
CA LYS A 176 11.91 -11.70 1.69
C LYS A 176 13.08 -11.27 2.58
N SER A 177 13.75 -10.16 2.24
CA SER A 177 15.01 -9.75 2.92
C SER A 177 14.77 -8.81 4.08
#